data_caf9d0575960304064aba03b73597735
#
_entry.id   caf9d0575960304064aba03b73597735
#
_cell.length_a   1.000
_cell.length_b   1.000
_cell.length_c   1.000
_cell.angle_alpha   90.00
_cell.angle_beta   90.00
_cell.angle_gamma   90.00
#
_symmetry.space_group_name_H-M   'P 1'
#
loop_
_entity.id
_entity.type
_entity.pdbx_description
1 polymer ?
#
loop_
_entity_poly.entity_id
_entity_poly.type
_entity_poly.pdbx_seq_one_letter_code
_entity_poly.pdbx_strand_id
1 'polypeptide(L)'
;MPRTAAWWTHVPGGRDGHRMLWIALVDRIGSGLWASVSVLYFTYVSDLSVAHVGTLVAVSGAVGIAGAPLGGRIADRLPLTRVLTALQILRALASVALLTTDDYFLLMAFSAVGSLGDRAANVLTKLYATRLAGPDRVRYQAVNRTVANAGWALGGLAAAGALAVGTAAAYRWLLLGDAVSFAAVALLTTRCGEPPSATRTVTSSKNTAPTERPRSPWRDRAYLTYVASDTVLFLDDAVFKVGLPLWIAHSDHAPHGLAPLLMVLNNVMVVAFQVPLARFGATTAAARALLIPLSAVFALGGTAMAVSATGGAVTTTLFLTGAAIAFTVAEMLHATVSWELSVALAPDSAQGAYLGVHGLAQSAQRGIGPLAVTAAIAAGPLGWTAFGATIAVTCLFQHRIVRERLPRPALSVPTVTVSEH
;
A
#
# COMPACT_ATOMS: atom_id res chain seq x y z
N MET A 1 7.15 12.34 31.00
CA MET A 1 6.33 13.10 30.03
C MET A 1 7.15 13.60 28.88
N PRO A 2 6.57 13.77 27.70
CA PRO A 2 6.51 12.76 26.65
C PRO A 2 7.41 13.12 25.47
N ARG A 3 8.13 12.13 24.96
CA ARG A 3 8.90 12.22 23.72
C ARG A 3 8.03 11.98 22.45
N THR A 4 6.73 12.23 22.50
CA THR A 4 5.78 11.95 21.41
C THR A 4 5.80 12.97 20.27
N ALA A 5 6.32 14.17 20.48
CA ALA A 5 6.42 15.21 19.44
C ALA A 5 7.70 15.11 18.57
N ALA A 6 8.67 14.28 18.93
CA ALA A 6 10.00 14.26 18.29
C ALA A 6 10.05 13.55 16.92
N TRP A 7 9.04 12.79 16.52
CA TRP A 7 9.06 12.06 15.26
C TRP A 7 8.79 12.96 14.03
N TRP A 8 8.07 14.08 14.22
CA TRP A 8 7.85 15.08 13.17
C TRP A 8 9.04 16.01 12.93
N THR A 9 9.89 16.22 13.94
CA THR A 9 11.01 17.16 13.84
C THR A 9 12.21 16.60 13.07
N HIS A 10 12.31 15.29 12.96
CA HIS A 10 13.44 14.62 12.29
C HIS A 10 12.94 13.63 11.22
N VAL A 11 12.28 14.15 10.17
CA VAL A 11 11.87 13.37 9.02
C VAL A 11 13.11 13.09 8.16
N PRO A 12 13.40 11.80 7.84
CA PRO A 12 14.48 11.46 6.93
C PRO A 12 14.29 12.13 5.56
N GLY A 13 15.39 12.54 4.93
CA GLY A 13 15.35 13.25 3.64
C GLY A 13 15.18 14.78 3.75
N GLY A 14 15.23 15.36 4.95
CA GLY A 14 15.25 16.80 5.17
C GLY A 14 14.03 17.53 4.58
N ARG A 15 14.26 18.66 3.88
CA ARG A 15 13.19 19.48 3.29
C ARG A 15 12.36 18.72 2.26
N ASP A 16 12.98 17.90 1.43
CA ASP A 16 12.25 17.13 0.42
C ASP A 16 11.48 15.97 1.03
N GLY A 17 11.98 15.39 2.15
CA GLY A 17 11.21 14.44 2.95
C GLY A 17 9.90 15.04 3.48
N HIS A 18 9.95 16.24 4.04
CA HIS A 18 8.74 16.93 4.49
C HIS A 18 7.80 17.29 3.33
N ARG A 19 8.33 17.77 2.19
CA ARG A 19 7.51 18.04 1.00
C ARG A 19 6.78 16.81 0.50
N MET A 20 7.47 15.66 0.48
CA MET A 20 6.85 14.40 0.06
C MET A 20 5.77 13.93 1.05
N LEU A 21 5.88 14.21 2.34
CA LEU A 21 4.79 13.94 3.28
C LEU A 21 3.57 14.84 3.04
N TRP A 22 3.78 16.11 2.71
CA TRP A 22 2.67 16.99 2.29
C TRP A 22 2.04 16.54 0.98
N ILE A 23 2.85 16.12 0.01
CA ILE A 23 2.39 15.52 -1.24
C ILE A 23 1.53 14.28 -0.94
N ALA A 24 2.00 13.39 -0.06
CA ALA A 24 1.26 12.21 0.33
C ALA A 24 -0.07 12.56 1.02
N LEU A 25 -0.08 13.56 1.92
CA LEU A 25 -1.30 14.00 2.58
C LEU A 25 -2.35 14.49 1.58
N VAL A 26 -1.95 15.42 0.69
CA VAL A 26 -2.85 16.04 -0.30
C VAL A 26 -3.36 15.00 -1.30
N ASP A 27 -2.48 14.12 -1.80
CA ASP A 27 -2.84 13.02 -2.70
C ASP A 27 -3.85 12.07 -2.06
N ARG A 28 -3.68 11.76 -0.76
CA ARG A 28 -4.57 10.85 -0.05
C ARG A 28 -5.89 11.49 0.36
N ILE A 29 -5.94 12.78 0.62
CA ILE A 29 -7.21 13.51 0.78
C ILE A 29 -8.01 13.41 -0.51
N GLY A 30 -7.44 13.77 -1.66
CA GLY A 30 -8.13 13.67 -2.95
C GLY A 30 -8.59 12.25 -3.26
N SER A 31 -7.69 11.26 -3.13
CA SER A 31 -8.04 9.86 -3.34
C SER A 31 -9.17 9.38 -2.39
N GLY A 32 -9.22 9.88 -1.16
CA GLY A 32 -10.28 9.60 -0.19
C GLY A 32 -11.63 10.21 -0.60
N LEU A 33 -11.61 11.44 -1.15
CA LEU A 33 -12.82 12.08 -1.71
C LEU A 33 -13.42 11.20 -2.83
N TRP A 34 -12.61 10.83 -3.81
CA TRP A 34 -13.07 10.11 -4.99
C TRP A 34 -13.46 8.65 -4.69
N ALA A 35 -12.63 7.91 -3.95
CA ALA A 35 -12.89 6.50 -3.65
C ALA A 35 -14.20 6.28 -2.90
N SER A 36 -14.59 7.23 -2.04
CA SER A 36 -15.81 7.16 -1.26
C SER A 36 -17.09 7.37 -2.08
N VAL A 37 -17.00 8.07 -3.22
CA VAL A 37 -18.17 8.50 -3.97
C VAL A 37 -18.17 8.08 -5.45
N SER A 38 -17.11 7.48 -5.94
CA SER A 38 -16.96 7.14 -7.36
C SER A 38 -18.14 6.30 -7.92
N VAL A 39 -18.52 5.25 -7.21
CA VAL A 39 -19.65 4.40 -7.61
C VAL A 39 -20.95 5.19 -7.62
N LEU A 40 -21.18 6.02 -6.61
CA LEU A 40 -22.39 6.84 -6.48
C LEU A 40 -22.44 7.94 -7.54
N TYR A 41 -21.27 8.51 -7.89
CA TYR A 41 -21.15 9.47 -8.99
C TYR A 41 -21.63 8.86 -10.30
N PHE A 42 -21.09 7.70 -10.66
CA PHE A 42 -21.49 7.02 -11.90
C PHE A 42 -22.96 6.58 -11.90
N THR A 43 -23.51 6.23 -10.73
CA THR A 43 -24.92 5.81 -10.62
C THR A 43 -25.87 7.01 -10.64
N TYR A 44 -25.58 8.08 -9.85
CA TYR A 44 -26.53 9.17 -9.63
C TYR A 44 -26.29 10.42 -10.48
N VAL A 45 -25.07 10.62 -10.97
CA VAL A 45 -24.71 11.80 -11.79
C VAL A 45 -24.64 11.43 -13.26
N SER A 46 -24.04 10.29 -13.60
CA SER A 46 -23.93 9.82 -14.99
C SER A 46 -25.03 8.83 -15.38
N ASP A 47 -25.99 8.54 -14.48
CA ASP A 47 -27.17 7.67 -14.69
C ASP A 47 -26.82 6.28 -15.27
N LEU A 48 -25.69 5.70 -14.85
CA LEU A 48 -25.25 4.39 -15.31
C LEU A 48 -25.91 3.28 -14.51
N SER A 49 -26.33 2.20 -15.20
CA SER A 49 -26.81 1.00 -14.54
C SER A 49 -25.71 0.34 -13.69
N VAL A 50 -26.12 -0.42 -12.66
CA VAL A 50 -25.19 -1.14 -11.77
C VAL A 50 -24.23 -2.04 -12.57
N ALA A 51 -24.69 -2.68 -13.65
CA ALA A 51 -23.88 -3.52 -14.52
C ALA A 51 -22.80 -2.68 -15.27
N HIS A 52 -23.18 -1.50 -15.79
CA HIS A 52 -22.23 -0.60 -16.44
C HIS A 52 -21.20 -0.06 -15.46
N VAL A 53 -21.60 0.35 -14.24
CA VAL A 53 -20.67 0.78 -13.20
C VAL A 53 -19.71 -0.34 -12.82
N GLY A 54 -20.22 -1.55 -12.61
CA GLY A 54 -19.40 -2.73 -12.32
C GLY A 54 -18.35 -3.02 -13.39
N THR A 55 -18.77 -2.97 -14.67
CA THR A 55 -17.87 -3.18 -15.81
C THR A 55 -16.81 -2.06 -15.91
N LEU A 56 -17.24 -0.80 -15.75
CA LEU A 56 -16.35 0.36 -15.75
C LEU A 56 -15.24 0.23 -14.69
N VAL A 57 -15.63 -0.10 -13.46
CA VAL A 57 -14.68 -0.29 -12.33
C VAL A 57 -13.75 -1.47 -12.59
N ALA A 58 -14.28 -2.59 -13.10
CA ALA A 58 -13.50 -3.79 -13.40
C ALA A 58 -12.46 -3.52 -14.51
N VAL A 59 -12.87 -2.91 -15.63
CA VAL A 59 -11.97 -2.58 -16.75
C VAL A 59 -10.93 -1.56 -16.32
N SER A 60 -11.33 -0.50 -15.64
CA SER A 60 -10.41 0.53 -15.14
C SER A 60 -9.39 -0.05 -14.15
N GLY A 61 -9.83 -0.95 -13.28
CA GLY A 61 -8.96 -1.68 -12.36
C GLY A 61 -7.96 -2.59 -13.09
N ALA A 62 -8.42 -3.33 -14.11
CA ALA A 62 -7.58 -4.22 -14.91
C ALA A 62 -6.50 -3.45 -15.70
N VAL A 63 -6.89 -2.34 -16.37
CA VAL A 63 -5.95 -1.45 -17.06
C VAL A 63 -4.96 -0.84 -16.06
N GLY A 64 -5.45 -0.43 -14.89
CA GLY A 64 -4.62 0.14 -13.82
C GLY A 64 -3.48 -0.78 -13.39
N ILE A 65 -3.66 -2.12 -13.42
CA ILE A 65 -2.61 -3.08 -13.04
C ILE A 65 -1.31 -2.85 -13.82
N ALA A 66 -1.41 -2.49 -15.10
CA ALA A 66 -0.25 -2.22 -15.94
C ALA A 66 0.54 -0.97 -15.52
N GLY A 67 -0.09 -0.03 -14.78
CA GLY A 67 0.53 1.22 -14.35
C GLY A 67 1.78 1.03 -13.50
N ALA A 68 1.76 0.08 -12.56
CA ALA A 68 2.89 -0.17 -11.67
C ALA A 68 4.17 -0.61 -12.42
N PRO A 69 4.18 -1.66 -13.26
CA PRO A 69 5.37 -2.07 -14.00
C PRO A 69 5.78 -1.08 -15.08
N LEU A 70 4.84 -0.40 -15.72
CA LEU A 70 5.16 0.65 -16.71
C LEU A 70 5.83 1.85 -16.05
N GLY A 71 5.22 2.37 -14.96
CA GLY A 71 5.79 3.47 -14.19
C GLY A 71 7.20 3.16 -13.70
N GLY A 72 7.40 1.99 -13.10
CA GLY A 72 8.71 1.55 -12.61
C GLY A 72 9.79 1.54 -13.70
N ARG A 73 9.49 1.01 -14.89
CA ARG A 73 10.43 1.01 -16.03
C ARG A 73 10.75 2.39 -16.55
N ILE A 74 9.76 3.28 -16.61
CA ILE A 74 9.93 4.67 -17.04
C ILE A 74 10.82 5.41 -16.04
N ALA A 75 10.63 5.19 -14.74
CA ALA A 75 11.40 5.82 -13.67
C ALA A 75 12.87 5.41 -13.62
N ASP A 76 13.24 4.25 -14.16
CA ASP A 76 14.63 3.84 -14.29
C ASP A 76 15.35 4.59 -15.43
N ARG A 77 14.62 5.16 -16.40
CA ARG A 77 15.16 5.82 -17.59
C ARG A 77 15.08 7.35 -17.53
N LEU A 78 14.00 7.88 -16.96
CA LEU A 78 13.71 9.30 -16.92
C LEU A 78 13.86 9.87 -15.50
N PRO A 79 14.05 11.20 -15.35
CA PRO A 79 14.03 11.85 -14.04
C PRO A 79 12.73 11.57 -13.29
N LEU A 80 12.87 11.09 -12.07
CA LEU A 80 11.74 10.57 -11.27
C LEU A 80 10.72 11.67 -10.96
N THR A 81 11.19 12.88 -10.64
CA THR A 81 10.33 14.04 -10.37
C THR A 81 9.51 14.44 -11.59
N ARG A 82 10.10 14.40 -12.79
CA ARG A 82 9.38 14.72 -14.04
C ARG A 82 8.28 13.70 -14.33
N VAL A 83 8.59 12.42 -14.17
CA VAL A 83 7.61 11.34 -14.41
C VAL A 83 6.47 11.43 -13.39
N LEU A 84 6.78 11.65 -12.11
CA LEU A 84 5.77 11.86 -11.06
C LEU A 84 4.87 13.06 -11.39
N THR A 85 5.46 14.20 -11.76
CA THR A 85 4.68 15.40 -12.13
C THR A 85 3.76 15.11 -13.32
N ALA A 86 4.28 14.46 -14.37
CA ALA A 86 3.48 14.11 -15.56
C ALA A 86 2.31 13.16 -15.21
N LEU A 87 2.55 12.18 -14.34
CA LEU A 87 1.48 11.27 -13.87
C LEU A 87 0.41 12.00 -13.05
N GLN A 88 0.79 12.95 -12.20
CA GLN A 88 -0.18 13.71 -11.42
C GLN A 88 -0.99 14.67 -12.32
N ILE A 89 -0.37 15.29 -13.33
CA ILE A 89 -1.09 16.06 -14.35
C ILE A 89 -2.06 15.15 -15.11
N LEU A 90 -1.62 13.96 -15.53
CA LEU A 90 -2.46 13.00 -16.23
C LEU A 90 -3.69 12.62 -15.38
N ARG A 91 -3.51 12.37 -14.08
CA ARG A 91 -4.61 12.07 -13.14
C ARG A 91 -5.56 13.27 -13.00
N ALA A 92 -5.03 14.49 -12.84
CA ALA A 92 -5.85 15.69 -12.75
C ALA A 92 -6.70 15.88 -14.02
N LEU A 93 -6.10 15.72 -15.19
CA LEU A 93 -6.81 15.83 -16.48
C LEU A 93 -7.88 14.73 -16.62
N ALA A 94 -7.57 13.49 -16.21
CA ALA A 94 -8.53 12.39 -16.23
C ALA A 94 -9.74 12.69 -15.31
N SER A 95 -9.50 13.20 -14.09
CA SER A 95 -10.57 13.59 -13.15
C SER A 95 -11.42 14.77 -13.70
N VAL A 96 -10.80 15.76 -14.32
CA VAL A 96 -11.55 16.85 -14.99
C VAL A 96 -12.34 16.32 -16.18
N ALA A 97 -11.76 15.44 -16.98
CA ALA A 97 -12.43 14.86 -18.15
C ALA A 97 -13.70 14.08 -17.78
N LEU A 98 -13.71 13.41 -16.62
CA LEU A 98 -14.91 12.75 -16.09
C LEU A 98 -16.07 13.73 -15.80
N LEU A 99 -15.78 15.03 -15.58
CA LEU A 99 -16.82 16.06 -15.38
C LEU A 99 -17.43 16.57 -16.69
N THR A 100 -16.79 16.29 -17.82
CA THR A 100 -17.14 16.90 -19.13
C THR A 100 -17.95 15.99 -20.04
N THR A 101 -18.19 14.74 -19.64
CA THR A 101 -18.89 13.75 -20.47
C THR A 101 -19.78 12.85 -19.65
N ASP A 102 -20.87 12.40 -20.25
CA ASP A 102 -21.75 11.34 -19.75
C ASP A 102 -21.67 10.07 -20.64
N ASP A 103 -20.82 10.08 -21.68
CA ASP A 103 -20.61 8.91 -22.54
C ASP A 103 -19.91 7.78 -21.76
N TYR A 104 -20.51 6.60 -21.77
CA TYR A 104 -20.03 5.44 -21.04
C TYR A 104 -18.59 5.03 -21.38
N PHE A 105 -18.25 5.03 -22.68
CA PHE A 105 -16.93 4.58 -23.11
C PHE A 105 -15.85 5.60 -22.77
N LEU A 106 -16.19 6.90 -22.85
CA LEU A 106 -15.27 7.97 -22.42
C LEU A 106 -15.07 7.96 -20.90
N LEU A 107 -16.13 7.79 -20.11
CA LEU A 107 -16.06 7.64 -18.66
C LEU A 107 -15.16 6.44 -18.28
N MET A 108 -15.32 5.30 -18.96
CA MET A 108 -14.49 4.13 -18.76
C MET A 108 -13.02 4.38 -19.15
N ALA A 109 -12.77 5.04 -20.28
CA ALA A 109 -11.43 5.37 -20.73
C ALA A 109 -10.71 6.31 -19.76
N PHE A 110 -11.37 7.40 -19.31
CA PHE A 110 -10.77 8.35 -18.36
C PHE A 110 -10.55 7.71 -16.99
N SER A 111 -11.47 6.89 -16.51
CA SER A 111 -11.29 6.12 -15.27
C SER A 111 -10.11 5.13 -15.37
N ALA A 112 -9.94 4.48 -16.53
CA ALA A 112 -8.82 3.58 -16.79
C ALA A 112 -7.47 4.32 -16.80
N VAL A 113 -7.41 5.49 -17.45
CA VAL A 113 -6.22 6.36 -17.45
C VAL A 113 -5.89 6.85 -16.03
N GLY A 114 -6.89 7.29 -15.28
CA GLY A 114 -6.73 7.69 -13.87
C GLY A 114 -6.19 6.55 -13.00
N SER A 115 -6.74 5.34 -13.15
CA SER A 115 -6.30 4.14 -12.43
C SER A 115 -4.87 3.74 -12.78
N LEU A 116 -4.50 3.78 -14.06
CA LEU A 116 -3.13 3.54 -14.52
C LEU A 116 -2.15 4.54 -13.91
N GLY A 117 -2.51 5.84 -13.95
CA GLY A 117 -1.72 6.92 -13.33
C GLY A 117 -1.55 6.74 -11.83
N ASP A 118 -2.61 6.35 -11.10
CA ASP A 118 -2.56 6.08 -9.65
C ASP A 118 -1.56 4.98 -9.32
N ARG A 119 -1.64 3.83 -10.01
CA ARG A 119 -0.74 2.71 -9.74
C ARG A 119 0.72 3.04 -10.06
N ALA A 120 0.97 3.74 -11.17
CA ALA A 120 2.29 4.22 -11.52
C ALA A 120 2.82 5.20 -10.46
N ALA A 121 2.05 6.24 -10.09
CA ALA A 121 2.43 7.24 -9.11
C ALA A 121 2.75 6.62 -7.73
N ASN A 122 1.97 5.63 -7.28
CA ASN A 122 2.23 4.93 -6.01
C ASN A 122 3.61 4.26 -5.98
N VAL A 123 4.00 3.55 -7.06
CA VAL A 123 5.33 2.91 -7.16
C VAL A 123 6.43 3.95 -7.22
N LEU A 124 6.26 5.02 -7.99
CA LEU A 124 7.27 6.06 -8.13
C LEU A 124 7.45 6.87 -6.84
N THR A 125 6.39 7.13 -6.11
CA THR A 125 6.45 7.77 -4.78
C THR A 125 7.22 6.89 -3.80
N LYS A 126 6.98 5.57 -3.83
CA LYS A 126 7.76 4.60 -3.05
C LYS A 126 9.24 4.63 -3.42
N LEU A 127 9.55 4.64 -4.71
CA LEU A 127 10.92 4.70 -5.22
C LEU A 127 11.61 6.00 -4.82
N TYR A 128 10.91 7.14 -4.93
CA TYR A 128 11.41 8.45 -4.51
C TYR A 128 11.75 8.45 -3.02
N ALA A 129 10.82 8.03 -2.19
CA ALA A 129 11.00 7.93 -0.74
C ALA A 129 12.18 7.03 -0.36
N THR A 130 12.32 5.90 -1.04
CA THR A 130 13.43 4.96 -0.82
C THR A 130 14.79 5.59 -1.13
N ARG A 131 14.90 6.28 -2.28
CA ARG A 131 16.14 6.94 -2.69
C ARG A 131 16.48 8.15 -1.82
N LEU A 132 15.46 8.88 -1.37
CA LEU A 132 15.63 10.07 -0.53
C LEU A 132 16.02 9.73 0.90
N ALA A 133 15.37 8.74 1.51
CA ALA A 133 15.56 8.38 2.91
C ALA A 133 16.74 7.40 3.13
N GLY A 134 17.21 6.72 2.08
CA GLY A 134 18.35 5.81 2.16
C GLY A 134 18.21 4.75 3.28
N PRO A 135 19.16 4.72 4.26
CA PRO A 135 19.09 3.77 5.37
C PRO A 135 17.83 3.93 6.26
N ASP A 136 17.31 5.14 6.37
CA ASP A 136 16.14 5.47 7.20
C ASP A 136 14.81 5.28 6.49
N ARG A 137 14.79 4.59 5.34
CA ARG A 137 13.60 4.39 4.50
C ARG A 137 12.43 3.74 5.24
N VAL A 138 12.69 2.80 6.15
CA VAL A 138 11.64 2.14 6.95
C VAL A 138 10.95 3.14 7.88
N ARG A 139 11.71 3.98 8.56
CA ARG A 139 11.17 5.04 9.41
C ARG A 139 10.36 6.05 8.59
N TYR A 140 10.91 6.48 7.44
CA TYR A 140 10.20 7.38 6.53
C TYR A 140 8.86 6.78 6.10
N GLN A 141 8.85 5.50 5.71
CA GLN A 141 7.64 4.82 5.28
C GLN A 141 6.58 4.73 6.38
N ALA A 142 6.99 4.49 7.62
CA ALA A 142 6.07 4.45 8.74
C ALA A 142 5.37 5.79 8.95
N VAL A 143 6.14 6.90 8.89
CA VAL A 143 5.59 8.26 8.96
C VAL A 143 4.67 8.54 7.77
N ASN A 144 5.12 8.20 6.56
CA ASN A 144 4.33 8.39 5.33
C ASN A 144 2.99 7.63 5.38
N ARG A 145 2.98 6.40 5.92
CA ARG A 145 1.75 5.62 6.09
C ARG A 145 0.79 6.27 7.08
N THR A 146 1.30 6.78 8.20
CA THR A 146 0.48 7.53 9.17
C THR A 146 -0.16 8.75 8.53
N VAL A 147 0.62 9.53 7.77
CA VAL A 147 0.14 10.71 7.03
C VAL A 147 -0.89 10.33 5.97
N ALA A 148 -0.62 9.26 5.22
CA ALA A 148 -1.53 8.76 4.20
C ALA A 148 -2.88 8.32 4.78
N ASN A 149 -2.89 7.60 5.91
CA ASN A 149 -4.12 7.19 6.58
C ASN A 149 -4.90 8.40 7.11
N ALA A 150 -4.22 9.40 7.68
CA ALA A 150 -4.86 10.66 8.07
C ALA A 150 -5.50 11.36 6.85
N GLY A 151 -4.80 11.41 5.72
CA GLY A 151 -5.33 11.97 4.48
C GLY A 151 -6.58 11.23 3.99
N TRP A 152 -6.56 9.90 3.97
CA TRP A 152 -7.72 9.07 3.63
C TRP A 152 -8.92 9.34 4.56
N ALA A 153 -8.68 9.45 5.87
CA ALA A 153 -9.73 9.74 6.84
C ALA A 153 -10.36 11.12 6.61
N LEU A 154 -9.53 12.15 6.37
CA LEU A 154 -10.01 13.51 6.07
C LEU A 154 -10.81 13.57 4.78
N GLY A 155 -10.32 12.90 3.71
CA GLY A 155 -11.02 12.80 2.44
C GLY A 155 -12.37 12.07 2.57
N GLY A 156 -12.39 10.95 3.29
CA GLY A 156 -13.61 10.19 3.58
C GLY A 156 -14.64 10.96 4.39
N LEU A 157 -14.21 11.73 5.39
CA LEU A 157 -15.10 12.61 6.17
C LEU A 157 -15.70 13.72 5.32
N ALA A 158 -14.92 14.36 4.46
CA ALA A 158 -15.42 15.38 3.54
C ALA A 158 -16.40 14.77 2.52
N ALA A 159 -16.12 13.57 2.04
CA ALA A 159 -17.03 12.80 1.17
C ALA A 159 -18.36 12.48 1.89
N ALA A 160 -18.31 12.05 3.16
CA ALA A 160 -19.49 11.77 3.95
C ALA A 160 -20.38 13.03 4.13
N GLY A 161 -19.76 14.20 4.33
CA GLY A 161 -20.47 15.49 4.37
C GLY A 161 -21.21 15.80 3.06
N ALA A 162 -20.56 15.56 1.91
CA ALA A 162 -21.19 15.77 0.60
C ALA A 162 -22.31 14.75 0.32
N LEU A 163 -22.15 13.51 0.77
CA LEU A 163 -23.20 12.48 0.70
C LEU A 163 -24.44 12.89 1.50
N ALA A 164 -24.26 13.52 2.66
CA ALA A 164 -25.37 14.02 3.47
C ALA A 164 -26.18 15.14 2.76
N VAL A 165 -25.53 15.91 1.87
CA VAL A 165 -26.18 16.90 1.01
C VAL A 165 -26.96 16.24 -0.13
N GLY A 166 -26.47 15.12 -0.68
CA GLY A 166 -27.16 14.26 -1.64
C GLY A 166 -27.45 14.87 -3.02
N THR A 167 -26.75 15.95 -3.42
CA THR A 167 -26.96 16.61 -4.71
C THR A 167 -25.90 16.23 -5.73
N ALA A 168 -26.26 16.20 -7.03
CA ALA A 168 -25.31 16.00 -8.13
C ALA A 168 -24.16 17.03 -8.11
N ALA A 169 -24.45 18.25 -7.70
CA ALA A 169 -23.43 19.30 -7.55
C ALA A 169 -22.40 18.92 -6.47
N ALA A 170 -22.83 18.36 -5.33
CA ALA A 170 -21.91 17.92 -4.27
C ALA A 170 -20.95 16.84 -4.78
N TYR A 171 -21.43 15.86 -5.55
CA TYR A 171 -20.56 14.83 -6.15
C TYR A 171 -19.56 15.41 -7.16
N ARG A 172 -19.99 16.37 -7.99
CA ARG A 172 -19.10 17.06 -8.93
C ARG A 172 -18.01 17.87 -8.21
N TRP A 173 -18.35 18.53 -7.09
CA TRP A 173 -17.36 19.25 -6.28
C TRP A 173 -16.33 18.31 -5.64
N LEU A 174 -16.70 17.09 -5.25
CA LEU A 174 -15.74 16.10 -4.73
C LEU A 174 -14.77 15.64 -5.81
N LEU A 175 -15.25 15.38 -7.03
CA LEU A 175 -14.40 15.02 -8.16
C LEU A 175 -13.49 16.18 -8.59
N LEU A 176 -13.99 17.42 -8.55
CA LEU A 176 -13.17 18.60 -8.78
C LEU A 176 -12.10 18.77 -7.67
N GLY A 177 -12.45 18.51 -6.43
CA GLY A 177 -11.52 18.50 -5.29
C GLY A 177 -10.40 17.48 -5.47
N ASP A 178 -10.71 16.28 -5.97
CA ASP A 178 -9.73 15.27 -6.34
C ASP A 178 -8.80 15.77 -7.47
N ALA A 179 -9.35 16.33 -8.54
CA ALA A 179 -8.56 16.91 -9.64
C ALA A 179 -7.63 18.04 -9.15
N VAL A 180 -8.13 18.95 -8.31
CA VAL A 180 -7.34 20.03 -7.70
C VAL A 180 -6.24 19.47 -6.79
N SER A 181 -6.50 18.39 -6.05
CA SER A 181 -5.49 17.74 -5.23
C SER A 181 -4.32 17.23 -6.08
N PHE A 182 -4.60 16.59 -7.23
CA PHE A 182 -3.56 16.10 -8.14
C PHE A 182 -2.78 17.24 -8.79
N ALA A 183 -3.44 18.35 -9.17
CA ALA A 183 -2.78 19.55 -9.67
C ALA A 183 -1.84 20.17 -8.62
N ALA A 184 -2.30 20.25 -7.36
CA ALA A 184 -1.49 20.72 -6.24
C ALA A 184 -0.28 19.79 -5.99
N VAL A 185 -0.48 18.49 -6.03
CA VAL A 185 0.60 17.48 -5.91
C VAL A 185 1.60 17.62 -7.05
N ALA A 186 1.14 17.79 -8.29
CA ALA A 186 2.02 18.05 -9.45
C ALA A 186 2.90 19.29 -9.21
N LEU A 187 2.30 20.40 -8.76
CA LEU A 187 3.01 21.64 -8.47
C LEU A 187 4.02 21.47 -7.31
N LEU A 188 3.64 20.78 -6.23
CA LEU A 188 4.54 20.49 -5.11
C LEU A 188 5.71 19.60 -5.55
N THR A 189 5.46 18.63 -6.42
CA THR A 189 6.49 17.71 -6.93
C THR A 189 7.54 18.44 -7.75
N THR A 190 7.18 19.48 -8.51
CA THR A 190 8.17 20.31 -9.26
C THR A 190 9.15 21.04 -8.35
N ARG A 191 8.82 21.24 -7.08
CA ARG A 191 9.68 21.89 -6.08
C ARG A 191 10.59 20.91 -5.33
N CYS A 192 10.45 19.60 -5.58
CA CYS A 192 11.29 18.56 -4.98
C CYS A 192 12.56 18.37 -5.82
N GLY A 193 13.69 18.15 -5.15
CA GLY A 193 14.93 17.79 -5.78
C GLY A 193 14.87 16.39 -6.42
N GLU A 194 15.63 16.17 -7.47
CA GLU A 194 15.75 14.85 -8.09
C GLU A 194 16.61 13.94 -7.20
N PRO A 195 16.10 12.79 -6.72
CA PRO A 195 16.87 11.91 -5.84
C PRO A 195 17.97 11.18 -6.63
N PRO A 196 19.09 10.79 -5.96
CA PRO A 196 20.18 10.07 -6.61
C PRO A 196 19.70 8.77 -7.24
N SER A 197 20.27 8.41 -8.40
CA SER A 197 19.91 7.20 -9.14
C SER A 197 21.16 6.49 -9.63
N ALA A 198 21.42 5.27 -9.15
CA ALA A 198 22.55 4.44 -9.58
C ALA A 198 22.51 4.18 -11.09
N THR A 199 21.34 3.91 -11.66
CA THR A 199 21.16 3.63 -13.10
C THR A 199 21.61 4.80 -13.97
N ARG A 200 21.31 6.03 -13.59
CA ARG A 200 21.68 7.24 -14.38
C ARG A 200 23.14 7.61 -14.21
N THR A 201 23.72 7.37 -13.05
CA THR A 201 25.15 7.64 -12.79
C THR A 201 26.04 6.75 -13.66
N VAL A 202 25.69 5.47 -13.81
CA VAL A 202 26.41 4.51 -14.67
C VAL A 202 26.32 4.91 -16.16
N THR A 203 25.16 5.37 -16.61
CA THR A 203 25.00 5.79 -18.03
C THR A 203 25.77 7.06 -18.35
N SER A 204 26.06 7.91 -17.37
CA SER A 204 26.79 9.16 -17.55
C SER A 204 28.33 8.95 -17.51
N SER A 205 28.81 7.84 -16.97
CA SER A 205 30.24 7.51 -16.91
C SER A 205 30.66 6.68 -18.14
N LYS A 206 31.25 7.32 -19.13
CA LYS A 206 31.70 6.70 -20.40
C LYS A 206 32.86 5.71 -20.24
N ASN A 207 33.45 5.53 -19.06
CA ASN A 207 34.70 4.79 -18.83
C ASN A 207 34.60 3.55 -17.92
N THR A 208 33.40 3.07 -17.61
CA THR A 208 33.26 1.85 -16.82
C THR A 208 33.01 0.65 -17.73
N ALA A 209 33.75 -0.46 -17.48
CA ALA A 209 33.56 -1.75 -18.17
C ALA A 209 32.07 -2.14 -18.20
N PRO A 210 31.61 -2.93 -19.19
CA PRO A 210 30.21 -3.28 -19.35
C PRO A 210 29.71 -4.01 -18.10
N THR A 211 29.05 -3.25 -17.21
CA THR A 211 28.33 -3.82 -16.09
C THR A 211 27.23 -4.70 -16.67
N GLU A 212 27.15 -5.96 -16.26
CA GLU A 212 26.12 -6.90 -16.68
C GLU A 212 24.76 -6.20 -16.69
N ARG A 213 24.04 -6.31 -17.81
CA ARG A 213 22.70 -5.73 -17.90
C ARG A 213 21.83 -6.31 -16.78
N PRO A 214 21.17 -5.47 -15.97
CA PRO A 214 20.38 -5.94 -14.85
C PRO A 214 19.34 -6.94 -15.38
N ARG A 215 19.20 -8.07 -14.69
CA ARG A 215 18.20 -9.08 -15.02
C ARG A 215 16.80 -8.46 -14.99
N SER A 216 15.98 -8.77 -15.96
CA SER A 216 14.58 -8.36 -15.96
C SER A 216 13.87 -8.99 -14.75
N PRO A 217 13.08 -8.23 -13.95
CA PRO A 217 12.33 -8.79 -12.83
C PRO A 217 11.42 -9.96 -13.23
N TRP A 218 10.94 -9.98 -14.47
CA TRP A 218 10.11 -11.07 -15.02
C TRP A 218 10.84 -12.39 -15.25
N ARG A 219 12.17 -12.37 -15.27
CA ARG A 219 13.04 -13.56 -15.38
C ARG A 219 13.66 -13.97 -14.05
N ASP A 220 13.47 -13.17 -13.03
CA ASP A 220 13.95 -13.42 -11.68
C ASP A 220 12.91 -14.23 -10.89
N ARG A 221 12.98 -15.55 -11.01
CA ARG A 221 12.03 -16.47 -10.37
C ARG A 221 11.94 -16.27 -8.85
N ALA A 222 13.07 -16.05 -8.18
CA ALA A 222 13.08 -15.86 -6.74
C ALA A 222 12.35 -14.57 -6.33
N TYR A 223 12.54 -13.48 -7.11
CA TYR A 223 11.79 -12.25 -6.87
C TYR A 223 10.30 -12.39 -7.16
N LEU A 224 9.95 -13.09 -8.26
CA LEU A 224 8.54 -13.36 -8.58
C LEU A 224 7.86 -14.24 -7.50
N THR A 225 8.59 -15.22 -6.95
CA THR A 225 8.08 -16.04 -5.84
C THR A 225 7.88 -15.19 -4.58
N TYR A 226 8.80 -14.26 -4.30
CA TYR A 226 8.63 -13.27 -3.23
C TYR A 226 7.38 -12.41 -3.46
N VAL A 227 7.18 -11.85 -4.65
CA VAL A 227 6.00 -11.04 -5.00
C VAL A 227 4.71 -11.84 -4.88
N ALA A 228 4.70 -13.10 -5.34
CA ALA A 228 3.54 -13.99 -5.22
C ALA A 228 3.21 -14.30 -3.75
N SER A 229 4.22 -14.58 -2.92
CA SER A 229 4.01 -14.78 -1.48
C SER A 229 3.52 -13.51 -0.79
N ASP A 230 4.05 -12.35 -1.17
CA ASP A 230 3.63 -11.06 -0.61
C ASP A 230 2.18 -10.71 -1.00
N THR A 231 1.71 -11.16 -2.17
CA THR A 231 0.29 -11.06 -2.56
C THR A 231 -0.63 -11.76 -1.56
N VAL A 232 -0.21 -12.94 -1.07
CA VAL A 232 -0.99 -13.68 -0.06
C VAL A 232 -0.99 -12.95 1.27
N LEU A 233 0.13 -12.35 1.67
CA LEU A 233 0.20 -11.57 2.91
C LEU A 233 -0.69 -10.32 2.84
N PHE A 234 -0.82 -9.68 1.67
CA PHE A 234 -1.71 -8.53 1.49
C PHE A 234 -3.21 -8.87 1.59
N LEU A 235 -3.62 -10.14 1.65
CA LEU A 235 -5.03 -10.52 1.81
C LEU A 235 -5.63 -10.02 3.14
N ASP A 236 -4.81 -9.67 4.12
CA ASP A 236 -5.22 -9.07 5.39
C ASP A 236 -6.03 -7.78 5.21
N ASP A 237 -5.72 -6.97 4.21
CA ASP A 237 -6.46 -5.75 3.88
C ASP A 237 -7.95 -6.01 3.59
N ALA A 238 -8.28 -7.17 3.00
CA ALA A 238 -9.66 -7.56 2.74
C ALA A 238 -10.43 -7.96 4.03
N VAL A 239 -9.74 -8.32 5.10
CA VAL A 239 -10.39 -8.67 6.37
C VAL A 239 -11.15 -7.48 6.94
N PHE A 240 -10.54 -6.29 6.96
CA PHE A 240 -11.21 -5.08 7.46
C PHE A 240 -12.27 -4.54 6.50
N LYS A 241 -12.04 -4.64 5.18
CA LYS A 241 -12.95 -4.05 4.17
C LYS A 241 -14.17 -4.89 3.89
N VAL A 242 -14.03 -6.22 3.99
CA VAL A 242 -15.07 -7.18 3.61
C VAL A 242 -15.34 -8.19 4.74
N GLY A 243 -14.29 -8.74 5.31
CA GLY A 243 -14.36 -9.87 6.25
C GLY A 243 -15.12 -9.55 7.53
N LEU A 244 -14.61 -8.62 8.31
CA LEU A 244 -15.21 -8.23 9.58
C LEU A 244 -16.64 -7.70 9.41
N PRO A 245 -16.93 -6.75 8.47
CA PRO A 245 -18.28 -6.28 8.27
C PRO A 245 -19.27 -7.40 7.93
N LEU A 246 -18.92 -8.27 6.99
CA LEU A 246 -19.81 -9.37 6.59
C LEU A 246 -19.96 -10.44 7.67
N TRP A 247 -18.87 -10.78 8.37
CA TRP A 247 -18.91 -11.77 9.45
C TRP A 247 -19.77 -11.30 10.62
N ILE A 248 -19.66 -10.01 10.99
CA ILE A 248 -20.49 -9.39 12.01
C ILE A 248 -21.95 -9.34 11.58
N ALA A 249 -22.22 -8.99 10.31
CA ALA A 249 -23.58 -8.91 9.78
C ALA A 249 -24.32 -10.27 9.76
N HIS A 250 -23.56 -11.37 9.67
CA HIS A 250 -24.12 -12.74 9.69
C HIS A 250 -24.07 -13.39 11.08
N SER A 251 -23.62 -12.68 12.09
CA SER A 251 -23.55 -13.19 13.47
C SER A 251 -24.80 -12.82 14.26
N ASP A 252 -25.50 -13.82 14.81
CA ASP A 252 -26.68 -13.61 15.67
C ASP A 252 -26.32 -12.94 17.01
N HIS A 253 -25.04 -12.93 17.38
CA HIS A 253 -24.56 -12.48 18.68
C HIS A 253 -23.70 -11.23 18.65
N ALA A 254 -23.30 -10.74 17.46
CA ALA A 254 -22.46 -9.56 17.37
C ALA A 254 -23.31 -8.26 17.40
N PRO A 255 -22.93 -7.25 18.18
CA PRO A 255 -23.59 -5.96 18.14
C PRO A 255 -23.49 -5.29 16.75
N HIS A 256 -24.58 -4.80 16.20
CA HIS A 256 -24.60 -4.17 14.86
C HIS A 256 -23.62 -3.00 14.68
N GLY A 257 -23.32 -2.24 15.75
CA GLY A 257 -22.36 -1.14 15.73
C GLY A 257 -20.89 -1.56 15.84
N LEU A 258 -20.57 -2.86 16.00
CA LEU A 258 -19.21 -3.31 16.25
C LEU A 258 -18.30 -3.11 15.04
N ALA A 259 -18.77 -3.39 13.82
CA ALA A 259 -17.95 -3.28 12.61
C ALA A 259 -17.32 -1.87 12.42
N PRO A 260 -18.09 -0.77 12.44
CA PRO A 260 -17.49 0.57 12.33
C PRO A 260 -16.56 0.90 13.52
N LEU A 261 -16.85 0.42 14.73
CA LEU A 261 -15.97 0.62 15.88
C LEU A 261 -14.61 -0.07 15.70
N LEU A 262 -14.59 -1.30 15.17
CA LEU A 262 -13.34 -2.01 14.88
C LEU A 262 -12.54 -1.35 13.74
N MET A 263 -13.20 -0.74 12.75
CA MET A 263 -12.51 0.05 11.73
C MET A 263 -11.88 1.33 12.32
N VAL A 264 -12.57 2.00 13.24
CA VAL A 264 -12.00 3.15 13.97
C VAL A 264 -10.82 2.70 14.82
N LEU A 265 -10.95 1.59 15.54
CA LEU A 265 -9.87 1.00 16.33
C LEU A 265 -8.63 0.71 15.46
N ASN A 266 -8.81 0.07 14.30
CA ASN A 266 -7.72 -0.16 13.33
C ASN A 266 -7.02 1.16 12.98
N ASN A 267 -7.75 2.18 12.53
CA ASN A 267 -7.17 3.46 12.14
C ASN A 267 -6.42 4.14 13.29
N VAL A 268 -6.99 4.17 14.50
CA VAL A 268 -6.36 4.74 15.70
C VAL A 268 -5.07 3.98 16.03
N MET A 269 -5.10 2.65 16.02
CA MET A 269 -3.92 1.83 16.27
C MET A 269 -2.82 2.07 15.23
N VAL A 270 -3.15 2.14 13.95
CA VAL A 270 -2.18 2.42 12.88
C VAL A 270 -1.55 3.80 13.08
N VAL A 271 -2.35 4.83 13.36
CA VAL A 271 -1.82 6.19 13.59
C VAL A 271 -0.92 6.23 14.83
N ALA A 272 -1.29 5.55 15.90
CA ALA A 272 -0.54 5.57 17.17
C ALA A 272 0.72 4.69 17.13
N PHE A 273 0.66 3.51 16.51
CA PHE A 273 1.68 2.47 16.69
C PHE A 273 2.51 2.15 15.45
N GLN A 274 2.14 2.62 14.25
CA GLN A 274 2.89 2.32 13.01
C GLN A 274 4.36 2.74 13.12
N VAL A 275 4.64 3.96 13.59
CA VAL A 275 6.02 4.47 13.70
C VAL A 275 6.82 3.74 14.80
N PRO A 276 6.30 3.55 16.01
CA PRO A 276 6.99 2.73 17.03
C PRO A 276 7.28 1.29 16.60
N LEU A 277 6.34 0.63 15.91
CA LEU A 277 6.52 -0.76 15.47
C LEU A 277 7.52 -0.88 14.31
N ALA A 278 7.59 0.09 13.41
CA ALA A 278 8.49 0.06 12.27
C ALA A 278 9.98 -0.08 12.65
N ARG A 279 10.38 0.37 13.85
CA ARG A 279 11.75 0.23 14.35
C ARG A 279 12.23 -1.22 14.43
N PHE A 280 11.31 -2.16 14.67
CA PHE A 280 11.66 -3.58 14.77
C PHE A 280 12.01 -4.21 13.42
N GLY A 281 11.65 -3.57 12.29
CA GLY A 281 11.99 -3.98 10.94
C GLY A 281 12.94 -3.01 10.23
N ALA A 282 13.70 -2.20 10.96
CA ALA A 282 14.52 -1.12 10.41
C ALA A 282 15.70 -1.60 9.52
N THR A 283 16.09 -2.86 9.62
CA THR A 283 17.10 -3.48 8.76
C THR A 283 16.52 -4.67 8.02
N THR A 284 17.13 -5.03 6.89
CA THR A 284 16.70 -6.18 6.08
C THR A 284 16.70 -7.50 6.88
N ALA A 285 17.69 -7.70 7.75
CA ALA A 285 17.78 -8.87 8.62
C ALA A 285 16.63 -8.87 9.66
N ALA A 286 16.35 -7.73 10.26
CA ALA A 286 15.27 -7.56 11.22
C ALA A 286 13.90 -7.72 10.54
N ALA A 287 13.68 -7.10 9.38
CA ALA A 287 12.46 -7.26 8.61
C ALA A 287 12.18 -8.72 8.24
N ARG A 288 13.22 -9.46 7.81
CA ARG A 288 13.09 -10.91 7.61
C ARG A 288 12.73 -11.65 8.88
N ALA A 289 13.36 -11.34 10.03
CA ALA A 289 13.09 -12.00 11.31
C ALA A 289 11.65 -11.76 11.77
N LEU A 290 11.08 -10.58 11.49
CA LEU A 290 9.69 -10.25 11.81
C LEU A 290 8.66 -11.14 11.10
N LEU A 291 9.00 -11.82 10.01
CA LEU A 291 8.08 -12.77 9.36
C LEU A 291 7.68 -13.93 10.28
N ILE A 292 8.51 -14.28 11.28
CA ILE A 292 8.20 -15.35 12.24
C ILE A 292 7.10 -14.91 13.21
N PRO A 293 7.25 -13.83 14.02
CA PRO A 293 6.15 -13.37 14.86
C PRO A 293 4.91 -12.95 14.05
N LEU A 294 5.10 -12.40 12.84
CA LEU A 294 4.00 -12.07 11.94
C LEU A 294 3.15 -13.29 11.60
N SER A 295 3.78 -14.46 11.36
CA SER A 295 3.05 -15.70 11.10
C SER A 295 2.17 -16.10 12.30
N ALA A 296 2.68 -15.96 13.52
CA ALA A 296 1.91 -16.25 14.72
C ALA A 296 0.72 -15.29 14.90
N VAL A 297 0.91 -14.01 14.60
CA VAL A 297 -0.16 -12.99 14.71
C VAL A 297 -1.28 -13.27 13.69
N PHE A 298 -0.96 -13.65 12.44
CA PHE A 298 -1.96 -14.04 11.45
C PHE A 298 -2.74 -15.31 11.88
N ALA A 299 -2.04 -16.33 12.39
CA ALA A 299 -2.68 -17.53 12.90
C ALA A 299 -3.62 -17.21 14.07
N LEU A 300 -3.18 -16.34 14.98
CA LEU A 300 -3.99 -15.88 16.12
C LEU A 300 -5.24 -15.13 15.65
N GLY A 301 -5.10 -14.21 14.68
CA GLY A 301 -6.21 -13.47 14.11
C GLY A 301 -7.27 -14.37 13.47
N GLY A 302 -6.82 -15.32 12.63
CA GLY A 302 -7.72 -16.30 12.01
C GLY A 302 -8.41 -17.23 13.05
N THR A 303 -7.68 -17.67 14.07
CA THR A 303 -8.25 -18.46 15.17
C THR A 303 -9.26 -17.66 15.99
N ALA A 304 -8.96 -16.39 16.29
CA ALA A 304 -9.89 -15.52 17.01
C ALA A 304 -11.19 -15.27 16.20
N MET A 305 -11.09 -15.09 14.89
CA MET A 305 -12.27 -15.04 14.01
C MET A 305 -13.10 -16.34 14.09
N ALA A 306 -12.44 -17.49 14.07
CA ALA A 306 -13.12 -18.78 14.17
C ALA A 306 -13.84 -18.96 15.52
N VAL A 307 -13.17 -18.64 16.62
CA VAL A 307 -13.74 -18.76 17.99
C VAL A 307 -14.87 -17.77 18.22
N SER A 308 -14.88 -16.63 17.54
CA SER A 308 -15.98 -15.65 17.65
C SER A 308 -17.36 -16.21 17.29
N ALA A 309 -17.41 -17.31 16.54
CA ALA A 309 -18.66 -17.99 16.18
C ALA A 309 -19.18 -18.97 17.24
N THR A 310 -18.41 -19.26 18.29
CA THR A 310 -18.71 -20.39 19.19
C THR A 310 -19.35 -19.99 20.53
N GLY A 311 -19.64 -18.70 20.74
CA GLY A 311 -20.12 -18.21 22.04
C GLY A 311 -21.27 -17.22 21.94
N GLY A 312 -21.74 -16.75 23.11
CA GLY A 312 -22.71 -15.67 23.20
C GLY A 312 -22.10 -14.29 22.92
N ALA A 313 -22.90 -13.23 23.03
CA ALA A 313 -22.54 -11.86 22.64
C ALA A 313 -21.22 -11.34 23.22
N VAL A 314 -20.92 -11.64 24.48
CA VAL A 314 -19.66 -11.24 25.13
C VAL A 314 -18.45 -11.93 24.49
N THR A 315 -18.53 -13.25 24.33
CA THR A 315 -17.45 -14.04 23.69
C THR A 315 -17.22 -13.57 22.27
N THR A 316 -18.28 -13.42 21.47
CA THR A 316 -18.22 -12.94 20.10
C THR A 316 -17.54 -11.56 20.03
N THR A 317 -17.97 -10.61 20.86
CA THR A 317 -17.39 -9.25 20.88
C THR A 317 -15.91 -9.26 21.27
N LEU A 318 -15.53 -10.02 22.29
CA LEU A 318 -14.14 -10.13 22.74
C LEU A 318 -13.23 -10.72 21.66
N PHE A 319 -13.63 -11.83 21.04
CA PHE A 319 -12.82 -12.49 20.02
C PHE A 319 -12.77 -11.71 18.70
N LEU A 320 -13.85 -11.04 18.29
CA LEU A 320 -13.82 -10.11 17.14
C LEU A 320 -12.91 -8.91 17.38
N THR A 321 -12.93 -8.35 18.59
CA THR A 321 -12.02 -7.26 18.97
C THR A 321 -10.58 -7.76 19.01
N GLY A 322 -10.33 -8.93 19.57
CA GLY A 322 -9.01 -9.58 19.59
C GLY A 322 -8.49 -9.86 18.17
N ALA A 323 -9.36 -10.36 17.27
CA ALA A 323 -9.03 -10.57 15.86
C ALA A 323 -8.70 -9.26 15.16
N ALA A 324 -9.49 -8.20 15.36
CA ALA A 324 -9.23 -6.89 14.79
C ALA A 324 -7.88 -6.33 15.27
N ILE A 325 -7.56 -6.46 16.56
CA ILE A 325 -6.25 -6.05 17.10
C ILE A 325 -5.13 -6.88 16.46
N ALA A 326 -5.26 -8.19 16.38
CA ALA A 326 -4.27 -9.08 15.79
C ALA A 326 -4.03 -8.72 14.31
N PHE A 327 -5.07 -8.61 13.49
CA PHE A 327 -4.94 -8.23 12.08
C PHE A 327 -4.39 -6.80 11.91
N THR A 328 -4.71 -5.85 12.79
CA THR A 328 -4.11 -4.51 12.76
C THR A 328 -2.60 -4.56 13.04
N VAL A 329 -2.18 -5.34 14.05
CA VAL A 329 -0.75 -5.54 14.34
C VAL A 329 -0.06 -6.22 13.16
N ALA A 330 -0.68 -7.26 12.58
CA ALA A 330 -0.17 -7.95 11.40
C ALA A 330 -0.01 -6.98 10.22
N GLU A 331 -1.00 -6.16 9.93
CA GLU A 331 -0.98 -5.13 8.89
C GLU A 331 0.20 -4.15 9.05
N MET A 332 0.41 -3.66 10.27
CA MET A 332 1.52 -2.72 10.56
C MET A 332 2.88 -3.38 10.39
N LEU A 333 3.07 -4.61 10.88
CA LEU A 333 4.31 -5.37 10.74
C LEU A 333 4.55 -5.76 9.29
N HIS A 334 3.53 -6.28 8.59
CA HIS A 334 3.61 -6.64 7.17
C HIS A 334 3.97 -5.44 6.30
N ALA A 335 3.36 -4.28 6.51
CA ALA A 335 3.70 -3.08 5.78
C ALA A 335 5.19 -2.70 5.90
N THR A 336 5.76 -2.87 7.10
CA THR A 336 7.18 -2.61 7.35
C THR A 336 8.07 -3.64 6.65
N VAL A 337 7.74 -4.93 6.78
CA VAL A 337 8.46 -6.06 6.18
C VAL A 337 8.42 -5.98 4.65
N SER A 338 7.24 -5.86 4.07
CA SER A 338 7.02 -5.77 2.62
C SER A 338 7.76 -4.58 2.00
N TRP A 339 7.75 -3.42 2.68
CA TRP A 339 8.50 -2.27 2.22
C TRP A 339 10.00 -2.54 2.18
N GLU A 340 10.58 -2.97 3.29
CA GLU A 340 12.03 -3.18 3.41
C GLU A 340 12.51 -4.29 2.47
N LEU A 341 11.85 -5.45 2.49
CA LEU A 341 12.28 -6.59 1.68
C LEU A 341 12.11 -6.35 0.19
N SER A 342 11.04 -5.67 -0.26
CA SER A 342 10.85 -5.34 -1.67
C SER A 342 11.97 -4.46 -2.22
N VAL A 343 12.51 -3.56 -1.40
CA VAL A 343 13.64 -2.69 -1.77
C VAL A 343 14.96 -3.44 -1.70
N ALA A 344 15.19 -4.18 -0.61
CA ALA A 344 16.44 -4.89 -0.39
C ALA A 344 16.71 -6.03 -1.40
N LEU A 345 15.64 -6.63 -1.94
CA LEU A 345 15.72 -7.66 -2.97
C LEU A 345 15.83 -7.11 -4.40
N ALA A 346 15.61 -5.82 -4.60
CA ALA A 346 15.69 -5.17 -5.90
C ALA A 346 17.13 -4.69 -6.17
N PRO A 347 17.71 -5.00 -7.35
CA PRO A 347 19.01 -4.47 -7.74
C PRO A 347 18.94 -2.94 -7.89
N ASP A 348 19.97 -2.21 -7.42
CA ASP A 348 20.04 -0.74 -7.49
C ASP A 348 19.92 -0.22 -8.93
N SER A 349 20.44 -0.97 -9.90
CA SER A 349 20.40 -0.63 -11.32
C SER A 349 19.02 -0.77 -11.98
N ALA A 350 18.06 -1.46 -11.35
CA ALA A 350 16.72 -1.70 -11.89
C ALA A 350 15.63 -1.59 -10.82
N GLN A 351 15.87 -0.80 -9.79
CA GLN A 351 15.01 -0.69 -8.61
C GLN A 351 13.56 -0.30 -8.97
N GLY A 352 13.38 0.62 -9.93
CA GLY A 352 12.05 1.01 -10.40
C GLY A 352 11.30 -0.15 -11.05
N ALA A 353 11.94 -0.92 -11.95
CA ALA A 353 11.31 -2.06 -12.60
C ALA A 353 10.91 -3.16 -11.61
N TYR A 354 11.76 -3.46 -10.61
CA TYR A 354 11.48 -4.44 -9.58
C TYR A 354 10.34 -3.99 -8.65
N LEU A 355 10.37 -2.75 -8.17
CA LEU A 355 9.27 -2.20 -7.36
C LEU A 355 7.96 -2.09 -8.14
N GLY A 356 8.04 -1.86 -9.46
CA GLY A 356 6.89 -1.90 -10.36
C GLY A 356 6.23 -3.29 -10.39
N VAL A 357 7.04 -4.35 -10.50
CA VAL A 357 6.53 -5.74 -10.42
C VAL A 357 5.99 -6.06 -9.03
N HIS A 358 6.66 -5.59 -7.96
CA HIS A 358 6.13 -5.75 -6.59
C HIS A 358 4.78 -5.05 -6.40
N GLY A 359 4.53 -3.92 -7.06
CA GLY A 359 3.23 -3.25 -7.04
C GLY A 359 2.07 -4.09 -7.57
N LEU A 360 2.36 -5.17 -8.33
CA LEU A 360 1.35 -6.15 -8.76
C LEU A 360 0.79 -6.95 -7.59
N ALA A 361 1.57 -7.22 -6.55
CA ALA A 361 1.10 -7.92 -5.35
C ALA A 361 -0.10 -7.20 -4.72
N GLN A 362 0.02 -5.90 -4.51
CA GLN A 362 -1.07 -5.09 -3.97
C GLN A 362 -2.26 -4.95 -4.95
N SER A 363 -1.98 -4.97 -6.25
CA SER A 363 -3.04 -4.92 -7.27
C SER A 363 -3.81 -6.24 -7.35
N ALA A 364 -3.12 -7.37 -7.32
CA ALA A 364 -3.72 -8.71 -7.34
C ALA A 364 -4.57 -8.97 -6.09
N GLN A 365 -4.08 -8.56 -4.91
CA GLN A 365 -4.83 -8.66 -3.65
C GLN A 365 -6.20 -7.97 -3.73
N ARG A 366 -6.33 -6.81 -4.36
CA ARG A 366 -7.60 -6.10 -4.48
C ARG A 366 -8.68 -6.90 -5.23
N GLY A 367 -8.28 -7.76 -6.17
CA GLY A 367 -9.20 -8.68 -6.86
C GLY A 367 -9.43 -9.98 -6.09
N ILE A 368 -8.35 -10.58 -5.58
CA ILE A 368 -8.39 -11.91 -4.93
C ILE A 368 -8.86 -11.80 -3.47
N GLY A 369 -8.55 -10.71 -2.77
CA GLY A 369 -8.81 -10.54 -1.34
C GLY A 369 -10.28 -10.73 -0.96
N PRO A 370 -11.23 -10.00 -1.59
CA PRO A 370 -12.66 -10.20 -1.33
C PRO A 370 -13.12 -11.64 -1.54
N LEU A 371 -12.63 -12.31 -2.60
CA LEU A 371 -12.95 -13.71 -2.90
C LEU A 371 -12.41 -14.66 -1.83
N ALA A 372 -11.16 -14.47 -1.41
CA ALA A 372 -10.55 -15.29 -0.37
C ALA A 372 -11.29 -15.17 0.98
N VAL A 373 -11.65 -13.94 1.34
CA VAL A 373 -12.38 -13.67 2.58
C VAL A 373 -13.82 -14.19 2.52
N THR A 374 -14.54 -14.02 1.42
CA THR A 374 -15.89 -14.56 1.28
C THR A 374 -15.89 -16.10 1.26
N ALA A 375 -14.86 -16.72 0.68
CA ALA A 375 -14.68 -18.17 0.79
C ALA A 375 -14.42 -18.62 2.23
N ALA A 376 -13.63 -17.84 3.01
CA ALA A 376 -13.41 -18.11 4.42
C ALA A 376 -14.72 -17.99 5.24
N ILE A 377 -15.54 -16.97 4.95
CA ILE A 377 -16.86 -16.79 5.56
C ILE A 377 -17.79 -17.98 5.24
N ALA A 378 -17.86 -18.37 3.97
CA ALA A 378 -18.71 -19.49 3.53
C ALA A 378 -18.31 -20.83 4.17
N ALA A 379 -17.03 -21.05 4.44
CA ALA A 379 -16.54 -22.23 5.16
C ALA A 379 -16.63 -22.10 6.70
N GLY A 380 -17.14 -20.99 7.22
CA GLY A 380 -17.35 -20.76 8.64
C GLY A 380 -16.07 -20.71 9.48
N PRO A 381 -16.08 -21.20 10.73
CA PRO A 381 -14.92 -21.17 11.63
C PRO A 381 -13.67 -21.84 11.05
N LEU A 382 -13.83 -22.97 10.35
CA LEU A 382 -12.74 -23.67 9.69
C LEU A 382 -12.12 -22.83 8.57
N GLY A 383 -12.95 -22.08 7.84
CA GLY A 383 -12.49 -21.18 6.80
C GLY A 383 -11.57 -20.06 7.33
N TRP A 384 -11.92 -19.46 8.45
CA TRP A 384 -11.10 -18.44 9.10
C TRP A 384 -9.78 -19.00 9.66
N THR A 385 -9.83 -20.21 10.26
CA THR A 385 -8.63 -20.90 10.70
C THR A 385 -7.71 -21.21 9.52
N ALA A 386 -8.26 -21.73 8.42
CA ALA A 386 -7.52 -22.03 7.20
C ALA A 386 -6.94 -20.75 6.55
N PHE A 387 -7.70 -19.65 6.53
CA PHE A 387 -7.24 -18.35 6.04
C PHE A 387 -6.02 -17.85 6.83
N GLY A 388 -6.12 -17.79 8.16
CA GLY A 388 -5.02 -17.39 9.04
C GLY A 388 -3.80 -18.31 8.90
N ALA A 389 -4.01 -19.64 8.86
CA ALA A 389 -2.95 -20.62 8.67
C ALA A 389 -2.24 -20.49 7.32
N THR A 390 -3.00 -20.25 6.23
CA THR A 390 -2.42 -20.05 4.89
C THR A 390 -1.47 -18.86 4.87
N ILE A 391 -1.89 -17.71 5.43
CA ILE A 391 -1.03 -16.53 5.50
C ILE A 391 0.17 -16.80 6.42
N ALA A 392 -0.02 -17.45 7.55
CA ALA A 392 1.05 -17.79 8.50
C ALA A 392 2.11 -18.71 7.87
N VAL A 393 1.71 -19.75 7.16
CA VAL A 393 2.62 -20.64 6.43
C VAL A 393 3.35 -19.87 5.31
N THR A 394 2.67 -18.97 4.63
CA THR A 394 3.27 -18.13 3.60
C THR A 394 4.32 -17.17 4.18
N CYS A 395 4.13 -16.63 5.39
CA CYS A 395 5.16 -15.86 6.10
C CYS A 395 6.44 -16.68 6.33
N LEU A 396 6.30 -17.93 6.80
CA LEU A 396 7.42 -18.83 7.04
C LEU A 396 8.13 -19.22 5.74
N PHE A 397 7.36 -19.45 4.68
CA PHE A 397 7.89 -19.69 3.33
C PHE A 397 8.67 -18.48 2.81
N GLN A 398 8.11 -17.28 2.92
CA GLN A 398 8.78 -16.04 2.52
C GLN A 398 10.07 -15.80 3.33
N HIS A 399 10.05 -16.11 4.64
CA HIS A 399 11.25 -16.04 5.48
C HIS A 399 12.40 -16.93 4.94
N ARG A 400 12.09 -18.14 4.43
CA ARG A 400 13.09 -19.06 3.84
C ARG A 400 13.64 -18.52 2.54
N ILE A 401 12.77 -18.08 1.61
CA ILE A 401 13.17 -17.53 0.31
C ILE A 401 14.12 -16.33 0.49
N VAL A 402 13.73 -15.41 1.35
CA VAL A 402 14.52 -14.20 1.59
C VAL A 402 15.88 -14.55 2.22
N ARG A 403 15.93 -15.55 3.12
CA ARG A 403 17.20 -16.01 3.72
C ARG A 403 18.20 -16.53 2.70
N GLU A 404 17.71 -17.24 1.69
CA GLU A 404 18.57 -17.84 0.66
C GLU A 404 19.13 -16.80 -0.30
N ARG A 405 18.45 -15.67 -0.45
CA ARG A 405 18.81 -14.61 -1.38
C ARG A 405 19.69 -13.49 -0.79
N LEU A 406 19.57 -13.28 0.50
CA LEU A 406 20.40 -12.26 1.15
C LEU A 406 21.82 -12.74 1.32
N PRO A 407 22.84 -11.88 1.03
CA PRO A 407 24.23 -12.20 1.33
C PRO A 407 24.37 -12.57 2.81
N ARG A 408 25.07 -13.67 3.09
CA ARG A 408 25.47 -13.97 4.46
C ARG A 408 26.36 -12.81 4.94
N PRO A 409 26.15 -12.29 6.17
CA PRO A 409 27.07 -11.32 6.73
C PRO A 409 28.49 -11.92 6.64
N ALA A 410 29.41 -11.22 6.00
CA ALA A 410 30.80 -11.63 5.98
C ALA A 410 31.25 -11.78 7.45
N LEU A 411 31.67 -12.98 7.83
CA LEU A 411 32.32 -13.19 9.12
C LEU A 411 33.47 -12.22 9.14
N SER A 412 33.44 -11.22 10.02
CA SER A 412 34.58 -10.34 10.26
C SER A 412 35.73 -11.23 10.72
N VAL A 413 36.65 -11.51 9.82
CA VAL A 413 37.92 -12.13 10.18
C VAL A 413 38.61 -11.13 11.11
N PRO A 414 38.88 -11.48 12.36
CA PRO A 414 39.62 -10.57 13.23
C PRO A 414 40.98 -10.32 12.58
N THR A 415 41.21 -9.07 12.23
CA THR A 415 42.57 -8.62 11.79
C THR A 415 43.53 -8.86 12.95
N VAL A 416 44.27 -9.93 12.85
CA VAL A 416 45.41 -10.16 13.75
C VAL A 416 46.44 -9.07 13.40
N THR A 417 46.48 -8.04 14.22
CA THR A 417 47.60 -7.09 14.22
C THR A 417 48.84 -7.86 14.71
N VAL A 418 49.67 -8.28 13.76
CA VAL A 418 51.04 -8.73 14.09
C VAL A 418 51.80 -7.48 14.49
N SER A 419 52.04 -7.31 15.78
CA SER A 419 53.00 -6.34 16.30
C SER A 419 54.40 -6.84 15.97
N GLU A 420 55.06 -6.24 14.98
CA GLU A 420 56.49 -6.36 14.81
C GLU A 420 57.20 -5.65 15.98
N HIS A 421 57.97 -6.42 16.77
CA HIS A 421 58.98 -5.93 17.71
C HIS A 421 60.32 -5.88 17.02
#